data_75b26653335ff5b005764b9e5abe7e1f
#
_entry.id   75b26653335ff5b005764b9e5abe7e1f
#
_cell.length_a   1.000
_cell.length_b   1.000
_cell.length_c   1.000
_cell.angle_alpha   90.00
_cell.angle_beta   90.00
_cell.angle_gamma   90.00
#
_symmetry.space_group_name_H-M   'P 1'
#
loop_
_entity.id
_entity.type
_entity.pdbx_description
1 polymer ?
#
loop_
_entity_poly.entity_id
_entity_poly.type
_entity_poly.pdbx_seq_one_letter_code
_entity_poly.pdbx_strand_id
1 'polypeptide(L)'
;MQGVFSLSWAAAFLYAVFAWRILSVLRAPVAKAPRGVLYGVSLALILHALAVYRVVFSDFQVHFGFALALSCVLLAAVFVILVESAVRRVTILTGFVLLLAAPAVLVPEFFPAPVILTAPTFAFKAHIGFALAAYGFIVDAAVQAVLISVFSRKMKHPDQSVNAGWLSNMPDLMAMERIFFRIVVCAFLCLNCVLLFGALNTSEVWHVAIGFDHKTVLTWLSWLFFAVLLAGRYFLHWRGRVALCWFWAGAGTLAVAYLVYRFMIEIFFS
;
A
#
# COMPACT_ATOMS: atom_id res chain seq x y z
N MET A 1 -25.41 6.96 8.43
CA MET A 1 -25.04 5.83 7.56
C MET A 1 -25.18 6.13 6.07
N GLN A 2 -26.30 6.64 5.54
CA GLN A 2 -26.49 6.89 4.09
C GLN A 2 -25.40 7.79 3.45
N GLY A 3 -24.89 8.79 4.14
CA GLY A 3 -23.89 9.73 3.58
C GLY A 3 -22.48 9.14 3.45
N VAL A 4 -22.11 8.13 4.24
CA VAL A 4 -20.82 7.43 4.12
C VAL A 4 -20.88 6.47 2.95
N PHE A 5 -21.95 5.71 2.84
CA PHE A 5 -22.20 4.80 1.74
C PHE A 5 -22.09 5.47 0.36
N SER A 6 -22.64 6.68 0.21
CA SER A 6 -22.53 7.43 -1.04
C SER A 6 -21.09 7.88 -1.36
N LEU A 7 -20.27 8.24 -0.35
CA LEU A 7 -18.89 8.68 -0.55
C LEU A 7 -17.98 7.52 -0.96
N SER A 8 -18.10 6.37 -0.29
CA SER A 8 -17.32 5.18 -0.61
C SER A 8 -17.60 4.69 -2.03
N TRP A 9 -18.85 4.64 -2.45
CA TRP A 9 -19.24 4.25 -3.81
C TRP A 9 -18.78 5.25 -4.86
N ALA A 10 -18.87 6.56 -4.58
CA ALA A 10 -18.37 7.59 -5.48
C ALA A 10 -16.84 7.48 -5.66
N ALA A 11 -16.09 7.28 -4.57
CA ALA A 11 -14.64 7.07 -4.61
C ALA A 11 -14.28 5.80 -5.39
N ALA A 12 -14.97 4.67 -5.14
CA ALA A 12 -14.76 3.41 -5.85
C ALA A 12 -15.00 3.56 -7.36
N PHE A 13 -16.09 4.21 -7.74
CA PHE A 13 -16.41 4.46 -9.14
C PHE A 13 -15.34 5.29 -9.83
N LEU A 14 -14.90 6.39 -9.20
CA LEU A 14 -13.84 7.24 -9.76
C LEU A 14 -12.53 6.47 -9.89
N TYR A 15 -12.12 5.69 -8.88
CA TYR A 15 -10.94 4.85 -8.96
C TYR A 15 -11.02 3.85 -10.13
N ALA A 16 -12.15 3.17 -10.28
CA ALA A 16 -12.36 2.21 -11.37
C ALA A 16 -12.31 2.90 -12.75
N VAL A 17 -12.98 4.05 -12.91
CA VAL A 17 -12.98 4.81 -14.17
C VAL A 17 -11.57 5.29 -14.52
N PHE A 18 -10.83 5.87 -13.56
CA PHE A 18 -9.47 6.35 -13.83
C PHE A 18 -8.48 5.22 -14.01
N ALA A 19 -8.60 4.11 -13.27
CA ALA A 19 -7.82 2.90 -13.51
C ALA A 19 -8.01 2.40 -14.95
N TRP A 20 -9.27 2.22 -15.36
CA TRP A 20 -9.59 1.79 -16.72
C TRP A 20 -9.06 2.76 -17.78
N ARG A 21 -9.22 4.06 -17.57
CA ARG A 21 -8.76 5.10 -18.49
C ARG A 21 -7.24 5.11 -18.62
N ILE A 22 -6.49 5.00 -17.53
CA ILE A 22 -5.04 4.93 -17.55
C ILE A 22 -4.59 3.65 -18.28
N LEU A 23 -5.14 2.50 -17.90
CA LEU A 23 -4.75 1.22 -18.48
C LEU A 23 -5.13 1.10 -19.95
N SER A 24 -6.25 1.69 -20.39
CA SER A 24 -6.68 1.70 -21.79
C SER A 24 -5.81 2.63 -22.66
N VAL A 25 -5.51 3.84 -22.17
CA VAL A 25 -4.65 4.79 -22.89
C VAL A 25 -3.22 4.26 -23.02
N LEU A 26 -2.69 3.65 -21.97
CA LEU A 26 -1.33 3.09 -21.98
C LEU A 26 -1.21 1.78 -22.80
N ARG A 27 -2.30 1.24 -23.31
CA ARG A 27 -2.27 0.15 -24.31
C ARG A 27 -1.89 0.66 -25.72
N ALA A 28 -2.11 1.95 -26.01
CA ALA A 28 -1.74 2.54 -27.29
C ALA A 28 -0.22 2.87 -27.30
N PRO A 29 0.48 2.64 -28.44
CA PRO A 29 1.89 3.01 -28.56
C PRO A 29 2.09 4.51 -28.32
N VAL A 30 3.07 4.88 -27.46
CA VAL A 30 3.48 6.28 -27.20
C VAL A 30 2.39 7.18 -26.60
N ALA A 31 1.41 6.62 -25.89
CA ALA A 31 0.37 7.41 -25.26
C ALA A 31 0.82 8.04 -23.93
N LYS A 32 0.42 9.29 -23.69
CA LYS A 32 0.61 10.00 -22.42
C LYS A 32 -0.73 10.14 -21.72
N ALA A 33 -0.82 9.78 -20.45
CA ALA A 33 -2.03 10.04 -19.68
C ALA A 33 -2.28 11.56 -19.58
N PRO A 34 -3.50 12.04 -19.83
CA PRO A 34 -3.81 13.46 -19.75
C PRO A 34 -3.70 13.99 -18.32
N ARG A 35 -3.22 15.23 -18.15
CA ARG A 35 -3.09 15.86 -16.81
C ARG A 35 -4.41 15.91 -16.03
N GLY A 36 -5.55 15.94 -16.68
CA GLY A 36 -6.87 15.88 -16.04
C GLY A 36 -7.13 14.61 -15.20
N VAL A 37 -6.37 13.54 -15.46
CA VAL A 37 -6.44 12.30 -14.64
C VAL A 37 -5.99 12.56 -13.22
N LEU A 38 -4.96 13.39 -13.01
CA LEU A 38 -4.46 13.70 -11.65
C LEU A 38 -5.53 14.40 -10.82
N TYR A 39 -6.27 15.35 -11.38
CA TYR A 39 -7.36 16.03 -10.67
C TYR A 39 -8.48 15.07 -10.28
N GLY A 40 -8.84 14.15 -11.19
CA GLY A 40 -9.86 13.15 -10.91
C GLY A 40 -9.43 12.14 -9.85
N VAL A 41 -8.17 11.70 -9.86
CA VAL A 41 -7.61 10.82 -8.83
C VAL A 41 -7.52 11.56 -7.49
N SER A 42 -7.15 12.85 -7.48
CA SER A 42 -7.14 13.68 -6.26
C SER A 42 -8.54 13.80 -5.66
N LEU A 43 -9.58 14.00 -6.49
CA LEU A 43 -10.96 14.02 -6.03
C LEU A 43 -11.38 12.68 -5.41
N ALA A 44 -11.06 11.57 -6.09
CA ALA A 44 -11.34 10.22 -5.56
C ALA A 44 -10.64 9.97 -4.23
N LEU A 45 -9.37 10.41 -4.08
CA LEU A 45 -8.60 10.33 -2.84
C LEU A 45 -9.26 11.13 -1.70
N ILE A 46 -9.73 12.34 -1.98
CA ILE A 46 -10.43 13.18 -0.99
C ILE A 46 -11.73 12.50 -0.54
N LEU A 47 -12.53 11.99 -1.47
CA LEU A 47 -13.77 11.27 -1.14
C LEU A 47 -13.48 10.02 -0.31
N HIS A 48 -12.44 9.26 -0.65
CA HIS A 48 -11.98 8.10 0.12
C HIS A 48 -11.54 8.51 1.53
N ALA A 49 -10.73 9.55 1.66
CA ALA A 49 -10.29 10.07 2.96
C ALA A 49 -11.47 10.54 3.83
N LEU A 50 -12.47 11.21 3.24
CA LEU A 50 -13.70 11.63 3.94
C LEU A 50 -14.54 10.41 4.36
N ALA A 51 -14.65 9.38 3.55
CA ALA A 51 -15.33 8.14 3.90
C ALA A 51 -14.65 7.46 5.09
N VAL A 52 -13.32 7.28 5.03
CA VAL A 52 -12.52 6.74 6.14
C VAL A 52 -12.65 7.58 7.40
N TYR A 53 -12.53 8.91 7.31
CA TYR A 53 -12.66 9.81 8.44
C TYR A 53 -14.00 9.64 9.16
N ARG A 54 -15.10 9.57 8.43
CA ARG A 54 -16.44 9.38 8.99
C ARG A 54 -16.61 8.03 9.69
N VAL A 55 -15.96 6.97 9.19
CA VAL A 55 -16.01 5.65 9.84
C VAL A 55 -15.12 5.64 11.08
N VAL A 56 -13.91 6.18 11.00
CA VAL A 56 -12.95 6.20 12.13
C VAL A 56 -13.50 6.98 13.32
N PHE A 57 -14.13 8.13 13.08
CA PHE A 57 -14.60 9.06 14.12
C PHE A 57 -16.13 9.07 14.28
N SER A 58 -16.79 7.93 14.06
CA SER A 58 -18.21 7.81 14.38
C SER A 58 -18.43 7.79 15.88
N ASP A 59 -19.45 8.53 16.34
CA ASP A 59 -19.93 8.54 17.74
C ASP A 59 -18.87 8.90 18.81
N PHE A 60 -17.91 9.76 18.47
CA PHE A 60 -16.78 10.17 19.34
C PHE A 60 -15.89 9.02 19.82
N GLN A 61 -15.98 7.86 19.20
CA GLN A 61 -15.16 6.69 19.46
C GLN A 61 -14.27 6.38 18.24
N VAL A 62 -13.11 5.77 18.48
CA VAL A 62 -12.22 5.36 17.40
C VAL A 62 -12.54 3.91 17.02
N HIS A 63 -13.03 3.74 15.80
CA HIS A 63 -13.30 2.44 15.21
C HIS A 63 -12.12 2.02 14.34
N PHE A 64 -11.59 0.82 14.54
CA PHE A 64 -10.47 0.32 13.73
C PHE A 64 -10.49 -1.21 13.67
N GLY A 65 -10.66 -1.76 12.48
CA GLY A 65 -10.66 -3.19 12.18
C GLY A 65 -9.85 -3.51 10.93
N PHE A 66 -9.79 -4.78 10.53
CA PHE A 66 -9.02 -5.20 9.36
C PHE A 66 -9.51 -4.53 8.07
N ALA A 67 -10.83 -4.41 7.91
CA ALA A 67 -11.45 -3.80 6.73
C ALA A 67 -11.05 -2.33 6.57
N LEU A 68 -11.16 -1.58 7.67
CA LEU A 68 -10.77 -0.18 7.70
C LEU A 68 -9.25 -0.01 7.52
N ALA A 69 -8.44 -0.89 8.15
CA ALA A 69 -6.99 -0.88 7.96
C ALA A 69 -6.62 -1.12 6.48
N LEU A 70 -7.25 -2.09 5.82
CA LEU A 70 -7.04 -2.35 4.39
C LEU A 70 -7.40 -1.12 3.54
N SER A 71 -8.55 -0.49 3.81
CA SER A 71 -8.98 0.74 3.14
C SER A 71 -7.97 1.87 3.35
N CYS A 72 -7.50 2.11 4.59
CA CYS A 72 -6.48 3.11 4.90
C CYS A 72 -5.12 2.82 4.23
N VAL A 73 -4.70 1.56 4.14
CA VAL A 73 -3.48 1.17 3.44
C VAL A 73 -3.55 1.53 1.95
N LEU A 74 -4.68 1.23 1.29
CA LEU A 74 -4.87 1.59 -0.11
C LEU A 74 -5.06 3.11 -0.30
N LEU A 75 -5.66 3.82 0.65
CA LEU A 75 -5.69 5.28 0.69
C LEU A 75 -4.25 5.85 0.70
N ALA A 76 -3.38 5.32 1.57
CA ALA A 76 -1.98 5.72 1.65
C ALA A 76 -1.22 5.38 0.36
N ALA A 77 -1.43 4.20 -0.23
CA ALA A 77 -0.84 3.82 -1.50
C ALA A 77 -1.26 4.77 -2.64
N VAL A 78 -2.56 5.09 -2.76
CA VAL A 78 -3.03 6.07 -3.75
C VAL A 78 -2.42 7.45 -3.51
N PHE A 79 -2.28 7.88 -2.26
CA PHE A 79 -1.61 9.15 -1.95
C PHE A 79 -0.15 9.16 -2.41
N VAL A 80 0.61 8.11 -2.11
CA VAL A 80 2.02 7.97 -2.53
C VAL A 80 2.15 8.00 -4.04
N ILE A 81 1.37 7.19 -4.76
CA ILE A 81 1.45 7.14 -6.22
C ILE A 81 0.95 8.43 -6.88
N LEU A 82 0.04 9.15 -6.25
CA LEU A 82 -0.42 10.47 -6.71
C LEU A 82 0.71 11.50 -6.61
N VAL A 83 1.41 11.55 -5.47
CA VAL A 83 2.58 12.42 -5.27
C VAL A 83 3.69 12.09 -6.28
N GLU A 84 4.00 10.82 -6.48
CA GLU A 84 4.97 10.40 -7.49
C GLU A 84 4.54 10.81 -8.90
N SER A 85 3.28 10.63 -9.25
CA SER A 85 2.71 10.98 -10.56
C SER A 85 2.66 12.49 -10.82
N ALA A 86 2.56 13.30 -9.78
CA ALA A 86 2.60 14.77 -9.87
C ALA A 86 4.02 15.26 -10.22
N VAL A 87 5.05 14.62 -9.64
CA VAL A 87 6.47 14.96 -9.89
C VAL A 87 6.98 14.36 -11.20
N ARG A 88 6.48 13.18 -11.56
CA ARG A 88 6.91 12.42 -12.74
C ARG A 88 5.78 12.37 -13.76
N ARG A 89 5.52 11.24 -14.37
CA ARG A 89 4.40 10.99 -15.28
C ARG A 89 3.54 9.89 -14.71
N VAL A 90 2.23 9.98 -14.96
CA VAL A 90 1.30 8.87 -14.68
C VAL A 90 1.79 7.63 -15.41
N THR A 91 1.96 6.55 -14.68
CA THR A 91 2.49 5.27 -15.15
C THR A 91 1.43 4.18 -15.07
N ILE A 92 1.72 3.03 -15.65
CA ILE A 92 0.87 1.84 -15.54
C ILE A 92 0.71 1.39 -14.08
N LEU A 93 1.72 1.64 -13.22
CA LEU A 93 1.66 1.41 -11.78
C LEU A 93 0.47 2.13 -11.16
N THR A 94 0.25 3.41 -11.50
CA THR A 94 -0.90 4.19 -11.05
C THR A 94 -2.22 3.49 -11.36
N GLY A 95 -2.38 2.98 -12.59
CA GLY A 95 -3.60 2.26 -12.99
C GLY A 95 -3.87 1.01 -12.15
N PHE A 96 -2.84 0.22 -11.85
CA PHE A 96 -3.00 -0.99 -11.03
C PHE A 96 -3.27 -0.68 -9.56
N VAL A 97 -2.63 0.35 -8.98
CA VAL A 97 -2.90 0.78 -7.59
C VAL A 97 -4.35 1.27 -7.46
N LEU A 98 -4.85 2.06 -8.41
CA LEU A 98 -6.25 2.50 -8.42
C LEU A 98 -7.22 1.32 -8.57
N LEU A 99 -6.86 0.31 -9.37
CA LEU A 99 -7.67 -0.90 -9.52
C LEU A 99 -7.80 -1.69 -8.21
N LEU A 100 -6.74 -1.72 -7.39
CA LEU A 100 -6.78 -2.31 -6.05
C LEU A 100 -7.54 -1.43 -5.05
N ALA A 101 -7.44 -0.12 -5.15
CA ALA A 101 -8.10 0.82 -4.24
C ALA A 101 -9.62 0.85 -4.44
N ALA A 102 -10.11 0.63 -5.65
CA ALA A 102 -11.54 0.66 -5.96
C ALA A 102 -12.39 -0.33 -5.11
N PRO A 103 -12.07 -1.62 -5.00
CA PRO A 103 -12.78 -2.50 -4.08
C PRO A 103 -12.45 -2.23 -2.61
N ALA A 104 -11.20 -1.85 -2.29
CA ALA A 104 -10.75 -1.68 -0.90
C ALA A 104 -11.50 -0.57 -0.14
N VAL A 105 -11.92 0.50 -0.83
CA VAL A 105 -12.72 1.57 -0.21
C VAL A 105 -14.13 1.09 0.19
N LEU A 106 -14.63 0.02 -0.40
CA LEU A 106 -15.95 -0.55 -0.10
C LEU A 106 -15.92 -1.60 1.01
N VAL A 107 -14.76 -2.21 1.30
CA VAL A 107 -14.66 -3.30 2.28
C VAL A 107 -15.21 -2.91 3.66
N PRO A 108 -14.97 -1.69 4.21
CA PRO A 108 -15.51 -1.28 5.51
C PRO A 108 -17.05 -1.20 5.57
N GLU A 109 -17.73 -1.11 4.43
CA GLU A 109 -19.21 -1.11 4.37
C GLU A 109 -19.80 -2.50 4.69
N PHE A 110 -19.03 -3.55 4.36
CA PHE A 110 -19.46 -4.94 4.56
C PHE A 110 -18.94 -5.54 5.87
N PHE A 111 -17.85 -4.98 6.42
CA PHE A 111 -17.19 -5.44 7.64
C PHE A 111 -17.02 -4.27 8.60
N PRO A 112 -18.03 -3.97 9.45
CA PRO A 112 -17.96 -2.88 10.42
C PRO A 112 -16.79 -3.05 11.38
N ALA A 113 -16.08 -1.96 11.65
CA ALA A 113 -14.92 -1.98 12.52
C ALA A 113 -15.34 -1.94 14.00
N PRO A 114 -14.75 -2.77 14.89
CA PRO A 114 -14.98 -2.69 16.32
C PRO A 114 -14.39 -1.40 16.92
N VAL A 115 -14.96 -0.95 18.06
CA VAL A 115 -14.41 0.14 18.86
C VAL A 115 -13.10 -0.31 19.52
N ILE A 116 -12.03 0.48 19.39
CA ILE A 116 -10.72 0.09 19.91
C ILE A 116 -10.28 0.95 21.09
N LEU A 117 -10.53 2.27 21.10
CA LEU A 117 -9.93 3.18 22.08
C LEU A 117 -10.77 4.43 22.34
N THR A 118 -10.77 4.85 23.60
CA THR A 118 -11.41 6.10 24.03
C THR A 118 -10.48 7.31 24.03
N ALA A 119 -9.16 7.14 24.16
CA ALA A 119 -8.17 8.23 24.18
C ALA A 119 -6.79 7.78 23.72
N PRO A 120 -6.45 7.80 22.41
CA PRO A 120 -5.15 7.39 21.94
C PRO A 120 -4.04 8.43 22.26
N THR A 121 -2.88 7.94 22.76
CA THR A 121 -1.68 8.75 22.99
C THR A 121 -1.08 9.28 21.67
N PHE A 122 -0.20 10.29 21.74
CA PHE A 122 0.50 10.79 20.56
C PHE A 122 1.37 9.68 19.92
N ALA A 123 2.09 8.91 20.74
CA ALA A 123 2.91 7.79 20.26
C ALA A 123 2.09 6.74 19.51
N PHE A 124 0.90 6.42 20.01
CA PHE A 124 -0.03 5.49 19.33
C PHE A 124 -0.52 6.04 17.98
N LYS A 125 -0.90 7.32 17.91
CA LYS A 125 -1.32 7.97 16.65
C LYS A 125 -0.20 7.98 15.63
N ALA A 126 1.02 8.33 16.05
CA ALA A 126 2.20 8.34 15.20
C ALA A 126 2.54 6.92 14.71
N HIS A 127 2.50 5.91 15.61
CA HIS A 127 2.70 4.51 15.24
C HIS A 127 1.74 4.07 14.13
N ILE A 128 0.44 4.31 14.28
CA ILE A 128 -0.56 3.96 13.26
C ILE A 128 -0.31 4.73 11.96
N GLY A 129 -0.04 6.03 12.03
CA GLY A 129 0.22 6.85 10.84
C GLY A 129 1.40 6.32 10.02
N PHE A 130 2.53 6.04 10.68
CA PHE A 130 3.71 5.46 10.01
C PHE A 130 3.48 4.03 9.55
N ALA A 131 2.69 3.22 10.28
CA ALA A 131 2.33 1.88 9.86
C ALA A 131 1.50 1.91 8.57
N LEU A 132 0.48 2.74 8.48
CA LEU A 132 -0.33 2.91 7.27
C LEU A 132 0.52 3.39 6.08
N ALA A 133 1.43 4.35 6.31
CA ALA A 133 2.37 4.81 5.29
C ALA A 133 3.31 3.67 4.83
N ALA A 134 3.90 2.91 5.77
CA ALA A 134 4.75 1.78 5.45
C ALA A 134 4.02 0.72 4.61
N TYR A 135 2.80 0.34 5.00
CA TYR A 135 1.97 -0.59 4.24
C TYR A 135 1.61 -0.03 2.85
N GLY A 136 1.28 1.27 2.75
CA GLY A 136 1.01 1.93 1.47
C GLY A 136 2.19 1.82 0.50
N PHE A 137 3.41 2.17 0.97
CA PHE A 137 4.64 1.99 0.19
C PHE A 137 4.90 0.53 -0.18
N ILE A 138 4.61 -0.43 0.72
CA ILE A 138 4.79 -1.86 0.45
C ILE A 138 3.82 -2.34 -0.62
N VAL A 139 2.57 -1.86 -0.62
CA VAL A 139 1.59 -2.17 -1.69
C VAL A 139 2.08 -1.65 -3.04
N ASP A 140 2.55 -0.40 -3.11
CA ASP A 140 3.12 0.17 -4.34
C ASP A 140 4.34 -0.62 -4.82
N ALA A 141 5.24 -0.99 -3.88
CA ALA A 141 6.40 -1.83 -4.19
C ALA A 141 5.98 -3.24 -4.65
N ALA A 142 4.92 -3.82 -4.08
CA ALA A 142 4.40 -5.13 -4.48
C ALA A 142 3.84 -5.11 -5.91
N VAL A 143 3.04 -4.09 -6.25
CA VAL A 143 2.56 -3.90 -7.64
C VAL A 143 3.75 -3.73 -8.58
N GLN A 144 4.73 -2.91 -8.22
CA GLN A 144 5.95 -2.72 -9.01
C GLN A 144 6.76 -4.02 -9.17
N ALA A 145 6.87 -4.84 -8.11
CA ALA A 145 7.55 -6.14 -8.14
C ALA A 145 6.87 -7.13 -9.10
N VAL A 146 5.53 -7.15 -9.10
CA VAL A 146 4.75 -7.95 -10.07
C VAL A 146 5.02 -7.47 -11.49
N LEU A 147 4.97 -6.16 -11.75
CA LEU A 147 5.24 -5.58 -13.07
C LEU A 147 6.65 -5.93 -13.57
N ILE A 148 7.68 -5.80 -12.71
CA ILE A 148 9.06 -6.21 -13.01
C ILE A 148 9.11 -7.70 -13.36
N SER A 149 8.43 -8.55 -12.58
CA SER A 149 8.41 -10.00 -12.82
C SER A 149 7.77 -10.37 -14.15
N VAL A 150 6.63 -9.75 -14.48
CA VAL A 150 5.93 -9.96 -15.74
C VAL A 150 6.76 -9.46 -16.92
N PHE A 151 7.32 -8.26 -16.82
CA PHE A 151 8.15 -7.67 -17.87
C PHE A 151 9.42 -8.50 -18.15
N SER A 152 10.13 -8.91 -17.09
CA SER A 152 11.35 -9.71 -17.22
C SER A 152 11.11 -11.11 -17.82
N ARG A 153 9.95 -11.73 -17.54
CA ARG A 153 9.57 -13.01 -18.17
C ARG A 153 9.31 -12.85 -19.66
N LYS A 154 8.60 -11.80 -20.06
CA LYS A 154 8.29 -11.54 -21.48
C LYS A 154 9.51 -11.21 -22.31
N MET A 155 10.50 -10.52 -21.74
CA MET A 155 11.77 -10.25 -22.43
C MET A 155 12.57 -11.55 -22.71
N LYS A 156 12.40 -12.59 -21.89
CA LYS A 156 13.06 -13.89 -22.09
C LYS A 156 12.38 -14.79 -23.12
N HIS A 157 11.10 -14.56 -23.43
CA HIS A 157 10.31 -15.36 -24.36
C HIS A 157 9.57 -14.44 -25.35
N PRO A 158 10.28 -13.85 -26.35
CA PRO A 158 9.71 -12.89 -27.29
C PRO A 158 8.70 -13.47 -28.26
N ASP A 159 8.70 -14.79 -28.49
CA ASP A 159 7.86 -15.47 -29.50
C ASP A 159 6.39 -15.65 -29.08
N GLN A 160 6.04 -15.36 -27.85
CA GLN A 160 4.64 -15.36 -27.45
C GLN A 160 4.00 -14.01 -27.85
N SER A 161 3.38 -14.02 -29.01
CA SER A 161 2.63 -12.93 -29.63
C SER A 161 1.45 -12.47 -28.75
N VAL A 162 1.73 -11.71 -27.70
CA VAL A 162 0.74 -10.93 -27.02
C VAL A 162 0.93 -9.49 -27.48
N ASN A 163 -0.12 -8.90 -28.07
CA ASN A 163 -0.18 -7.52 -28.51
C ASN A 163 0.57 -6.59 -27.54
N ALA A 164 1.73 -6.12 -28.00
CA ALA A 164 2.75 -5.46 -27.18
C ALA A 164 2.42 -4.00 -26.78
N GLY A 165 1.18 -3.54 -26.97
CA GLY A 165 0.82 -2.14 -26.82
C GLY A 165 1.13 -1.54 -25.44
N TRP A 166 0.89 -2.27 -24.34
CA TRP A 166 1.17 -1.76 -22.99
C TRP A 166 2.63 -1.94 -22.57
N LEU A 167 3.35 -2.94 -23.13
CA LEU A 167 4.77 -3.18 -22.88
C LEU A 167 5.66 -2.09 -23.52
N SER A 168 5.27 -1.53 -24.67
CA SER A 168 6.02 -0.49 -25.34
C SER A 168 6.01 0.86 -24.57
N ASN A 169 5.04 1.05 -23.67
CA ASN A 169 4.95 2.23 -22.82
C ASN A 169 5.57 2.03 -21.43
N MET A 170 6.07 0.83 -21.12
CA MET A 170 6.79 0.60 -19.87
C MET A 170 8.18 1.24 -19.91
N PRO A 171 8.64 1.79 -18.77
CA PRO A 171 10.03 2.17 -18.61
C PRO A 171 10.95 0.95 -18.80
N ASP A 172 12.22 1.20 -19.09
CA ASP A 172 13.24 0.15 -19.11
C ASP A 172 13.31 -0.56 -17.75
N LEU A 173 13.71 -1.83 -17.76
CA LEU A 173 13.76 -2.66 -16.54
C LEU A 173 14.60 -2.01 -15.43
N MET A 174 15.70 -1.32 -15.81
CA MET A 174 16.56 -0.61 -14.87
C MET A 174 15.87 0.57 -14.20
N ALA A 175 15.02 1.31 -14.94
CA ALA A 175 14.21 2.39 -14.37
C ALA A 175 13.13 1.83 -13.44
N MET A 176 12.50 0.72 -13.79
CA MET A 176 11.52 0.05 -12.94
C MET A 176 12.13 -0.43 -11.62
N GLU A 177 13.33 -1.05 -11.67
CA GLU A 177 14.05 -1.44 -10.46
C GLU A 177 14.44 -0.23 -9.59
N ARG A 178 14.88 0.88 -10.19
CA ARG A 178 15.19 2.11 -9.43
C ARG A 178 13.96 2.66 -8.69
N ILE A 179 12.80 2.66 -9.33
CA ILE A 179 11.53 3.07 -8.70
C ILE A 179 11.20 2.14 -7.55
N PHE A 180 11.23 0.82 -7.78
CA PHE A 180 10.99 -0.20 -6.78
C PHE A 180 11.86 0.02 -5.52
N PHE A 181 13.18 0.13 -5.66
CA PHE A 181 14.06 0.32 -4.52
C PHE A 181 13.85 1.64 -3.79
N ARG A 182 13.48 2.72 -4.47
CA ARG A 182 13.11 3.99 -3.80
C ARG A 182 11.89 3.81 -2.92
N ILE A 183 10.85 3.15 -3.44
CA ILE A 183 9.63 2.87 -2.68
C ILE A 183 9.96 1.99 -1.46
N VAL A 184 10.79 0.96 -1.64
CA VAL A 184 11.23 0.08 -0.54
C VAL A 184 12.03 0.85 0.52
N VAL A 185 12.89 1.79 0.14
CA VAL A 185 13.61 2.66 1.10
C VAL A 185 12.63 3.50 1.91
N CYS A 186 11.64 4.13 1.26
CA CYS A 186 10.61 4.90 1.96
C CYS A 186 9.80 4.01 2.92
N ALA A 187 9.40 2.81 2.48
CA ALA A 187 8.74 1.82 3.34
C ALA A 187 9.58 1.46 4.55
N PHE A 188 10.87 1.20 4.36
CA PHE A 188 11.80 0.85 5.43
C PHE A 188 12.00 2.00 6.42
N LEU A 189 12.10 3.26 5.96
CA LEU A 189 12.17 4.42 6.84
C LEU A 189 10.90 4.56 7.69
N CYS A 190 9.72 4.41 7.09
CA CYS A 190 8.47 4.38 7.84
C CYS A 190 8.43 3.23 8.85
N LEU A 191 8.92 2.04 8.47
CA LEU A 191 8.96 0.88 9.36
C LEU A 191 9.90 1.10 10.57
N ASN A 192 11.02 1.82 10.41
CA ASN A 192 11.85 2.24 11.56
C ASN A 192 11.06 3.15 12.52
N CYS A 193 10.27 4.10 11.99
CA CYS A 193 9.39 4.92 12.82
C CYS A 193 8.32 4.08 13.52
N VAL A 194 7.75 3.08 12.84
CA VAL A 194 6.78 2.14 13.45
C VAL A 194 7.39 1.44 14.66
N LEU A 195 8.60 0.91 14.53
CA LEU A 195 9.29 0.22 15.62
C LEU A 195 9.60 1.18 16.77
N LEU A 196 10.07 2.40 16.47
CA LEU A 196 10.38 3.42 17.47
C LEU A 196 9.13 3.82 18.26
N PHE A 197 8.07 4.26 17.58
CA PHE A 197 6.82 4.67 18.23
C PHE A 197 6.07 3.49 18.87
N GLY A 198 6.23 2.28 18.35
CA GLY A 198 5.72 1.07 18.97
C GLY A 198 6.37 0.80 20.33
N ALA A 199 7.69 0.91 20.42
CA ALA A 199 8.44 0.76 21.66
C ALA A 199 8.08 1.86 22.68
N LEU A 200 7.97 3.12 22.26
CA LEU A 200 7.53 4.22 23.13
C LEU A 200 6.11 3.99 23.66
N ASN A 201 5.18 3.58 22.81
CA ASN A 201 3.81 3.29 23.26
C ASN A 201 3.74 2.13 24.26
N THR A 202 4.53 1.09 24.06
CA THR A 202 4.60 -0.06 24.99
C THR A 202 5.16 0.35 26.34
N SER A 203 6.18 1.22 26.37
CA SER A 203 6.76 1.71 27.64
C SER A 203 5.81 2.62 28.42
N GLU A 204 5.02 3.44 27.74
CA GLU A 204 4.04 4.33 28.37
C GLU A 204 2.82 3.60 28.92
N VAL A 205 2.32 2.57 28.22
CA VAL A 205 1.05 1.90 28.55
C VAL A 205 1.27 0.67 29.43
N TRP A 206 2.33 -0.10 29.19
CA TRP A 206 2.54 -1.41 29.85
C TRP A 206 3.73 -1.43 30.80
N HIS A 207 4.52 -0.34 30.91
CA HIS A 207 5.76 -0.28 31.68
C HIS A 207 6.76 -1.40 31.34
N VAL A 208 6.67 -1.97 30.16
CA VAL A 208 7.54 -3.03 29.63
C VAL A 208 8.25 -2.48 28.40
N ALA A 209 9.56 -2.56 28.35
CA ALA A 209 10.36 -1.95 27.27
C ALA A 209 10.10 -2.60 25.89
N ILE A 210 9.74 -3.88 25.81
CA ILE A 210 9.39 -4.59 24.59
C ILE A 210 8.40 -5.71 24.94
N GLY A 211 7.20 -5.66 24.37
CA GLY A 211 6.26 -6.77 24.42
C GLY A 211 6.63 -7.83 23.36
N PHE A 212 6.99 -9.04 23.80
CA PHE A 212 7.26 -10.17 22.89
C PHE A 212 5.95 -10.87 22.51
N ASP A 213 5.06 -10.18 21.81
CA ASP A 213 3.92 -10.84 21.16
C ASP A 213 4.28 -11.24 19.70
N HIS A 214 3.50 -12.15 19.13
CA HIS A 214 3.74 -12.63 17.76
C HIS A 214 3.73 -11.51 16.71
N LYS A 215 2.97 -10.42 16.92
CA LYS A 215 2.95 -9.25 16.02
C LYS A 215 4.28 -8.51 16.04
N THR A 216 4.81 -8.29 17.23
CA THR A 216 6.10 -7.61 17.41
C THR A 216 7.23 -8.44 16.80
N VAL A 217 7.26 -9.74 17.04
CA VAL A 217 8.27 -10.65 16.47
C VAL A 217 8.21 -10.67 14.94
N LEU A 218 7.03 -10.80 14.36
CA LEU A 218 6.86 -10.79 12.90
C LEU A 218 7.21 -9.42 12.28
N THR A 219 6.94 -8.32 12.97
CA THR A 219 7.33 -6.97 12.51
C THR A 219 8.85 -6.81 12.51
N TRP A 220 9.55 -7.26 13.54
CA TRP A 220 11.01 -7.29 13.59
C TRP A 220 11.61 -8.19 12.52
N LEU A 221 11.02 -9.35 12.27
CA LEU A 221 11.45 -10.25 11.21
C LEU A 221 11.26 -9.61 9.82
N SER A 222 10.14 -8.96 9.57
CA SER A 222 9.91 -8.20 8.34
C SER A 222 10.93 -7.07 8.17
N TRP A 223 11.20 -6.31 9.24
CA TRP A 223 12.23 -5.28 9.25
C TRP A 223 13.60 -5.84 8.86
N LEU A 224 13.97 -7.01 9.42
CA LEU A 224 15.22 -7.69 9.09
C LEU A 224 15.29 -8.06 7.61
N PHE A 225 14.21 -8.61 7.03
CA PHE A 225 14.17 -8.93 5.60
C PHE A 225 14.38 -7.69 4.73
N PHE A 226 13.75 -6.56 5.05
CA PHE A 226 13.98 -5.31 4.32
C PHE A 226 15.39 -4.75 4.54
N ALA A 227 15.94 -4.83 5.74
CA ALA A 227 17.31 -4.43 6.02
C ALA A 227 18.31 -5.24 5.18
N VAL A 228 18.16 -6.57 5.14
CA VAL A 228 18.99 -7.47 4.32
C VAL A 228 18.82 -7.19 2.83
N LEU A 229 17.60 -6.94 2.37
CA LEU A 229 17.32 -6.55 0.98
C LEU A 229 18.09 -5.28 0.59
N LEU A 230 18.00 -4.23 1.42
CA LEU A 230 18.65 -2.95 1.14
C LEU A 230 20.18 -3.03 1.27
N ALA A 231 20.68 -3.77 2.26
CA ALA A 231 22.12 -4.06 2.41
C ALA A 231 22.64 -4.88 1.20
N GLY A 232 21.91 -5.92 0.79
CA GLY A 232 22.23 -6.70 -0.39
C GLY A 232 22.21 -5.88 -1.68
N ARG A 233 21.29 -4.91 -1.78
CA ARG A 233 21.28 -3.95 -2.90
C ARG A 233 22.52 -3.05 -2.90
N TYR A 234 22.90 -2.54 -1.74
CA TYR A 234 24.01 -1.59 -1.60
C TYR A 234 25.38 -2.27 -1.75
N PHE A 235 25.63 -3.35 -1.02
CA PHE A 235 26.93 -4.02 -0.98
C PHE A 235 27.12 -5.09 -2.06
N LEU A 236 26.07 -5.87 -2.37
CA LEU A 236 26.13 -7.03 -3.27
C LEU A 236 25.47 -6.76 -4.62
N HIS A 237 24.94 -5.56 -4.83
CA HIS A 237 24.27 -5.14 -6.07
C HIS A 237 23.11 -6.07 -6.48
N TRP A 238 22.39 -6.63 -5.51
CA TRP A 238 21.26 -7.53 -5.78
C TRP A 238 20.21 -6.90 -6.68
N ARG A 239 19.75 -7.69 -7.66
CA ARG A 239 18.79 -7.32 -8.70
C ARG A 239 17.85 -8.47 -9.03
N GLY A 240 16.78 -8.15 -9.76
CA GLY A 240 15.87 -9.15 -10.32
C GLY A 240 15.31 -10.11 -9.26
N ARG A 241 15.40 -11.42 -9.54
CA ARG A 241 14.74 -12.44 -8.70
C ARG A 241 15.20 -12.47 -7.26
N VAL A 242 16.47 -12.27 -6.98
CA VAL A 242 17.00 -12.30 -5.60
C VAL A 242 16.38 -11.17 -4.78
N ALA A 243 16.39 -9.94 -5.30
CA ALA A 243 15.80 -8.78 -4.63
C ALA A 243 14.28 -8.98 -4.42
N LEU A 244 13.58 -9.51 -5.41
CA LEU A 244 12.14 -9.76 -5.30
C LEU A 244 11.81 -10.85 -4.28
N CYS A 245 12.63 -11.91 -4.15
CA CYS A 245 12.42 -12.94 -3.12
C CYS A 245 12.51 -12.36 -1.71
N TRP A 246 13.54 -11.56 -1.41
CA TRP A 246 13.69 -10.90 -0.11
C TRP A 246 12.56 -9.90 0.16
N PHE A 247 12.14 -9.17 -0.87
CA PHE A 247 10.99 -8.26 -0.76
C PHE A 247 9.72 -9.02 -0.39
N TRP A 248 9.39 -10.11 -1.09
CA TRP A 248 8.18 -10.90 -0.82
C TRP A 248 8.21 -11.58 0.54
N ALA A 249 9.39 -12.03 0.99
CA ALA A 249 9.56 -12.55 2.35
C ALA A 249 9.21 -11.47 3.40
N GLY A 250 9.75 -10.26 3.26
CA GLY A 250 9.46 -9.14 4.18
C GLY A 250 8.01 -8.70 4.13
N ALA A 251 7.46 -8.47 2.92
CA ALA A 251 6.08 -8.03 2.72
C ALA A 251 5.06 -9.09 3.22
N GLY A 252 5.30 -10.37 2.91
CA GLY A 252 4.45 -11.47 3.38
C GLY A 252 4.45 -11.61 4.91
N THR A 253 5.63 -11.53 5.53
CA THR A 253 5.76 -11.57 6.99
C THR A 253 5.01 -10.41 7.64
N LEU A 254 5.11 -9.20 7.09
CA LEU A 254 4.40 -8.04 7.62
C LEU A 254 2.88 -8.14 7.42
N ALA A 255 2.43 -8.66 6.28
CA ALA A 255 1.01 -8.89 6.03
C ALA A 255 0.40 -9.89 7.03
N VAL A 256 1.14 -10.97 7.35
CA VAL A 256 0.73 -11.95 8.37
C VAL A 256 0.70 -11.31 9.76
N ALA A 257 1.67 -10.46 10.09
CA ALA A 257 1.77 -9.82 11.40
C ALA A 257 0.51 -9.05 11.80
N TYR A 258 -0.16 -8.42 10.85
CA TYR A 258 -1.34 -7.61 11.16
C TYR A 258 -2.57 -8.00 10.36
N LEU A 259 -2.52 -7.97 9.02
CA LEU A 259 -3.71 -8.09 8.18
C LEU A 259 -4.37 -9.47 8.32
N VAL A 260 -3.58 -10.53 8.17
CA VAL A 260 -4.07 -11.91 8.26
C VAL A 260 -4.53 -12.22 9.68
N TYR A 261 -3.75 -11.81 10.68
CA TYR A 261 -4.09 -12.01 12.09
C TYR A 261 -5.41 -11.33 12.48
N ARG A 262 -5.60 -10.05 12.11
CA ARG A 262 -6.83 -9.32 12.41
C ARG A 262 -8.03 -9.89 11.65
N PHE A 263 -7.85 -10.23 10.36
CA PHE A 263 -8.88 -10.88 9.57
C PHE A 263 -9.34 -12.19 10.21
N MET A 264 -8.41 -13.03 10.65
CA MET A 264 -8.74 -14.30 11.31
C MET A 264 -9.52 -14.09 12.61
N ILE A 265 -9.10 -13.14 13.46
CA ILE A 265 -9.80 -12.86 14.71
C ILE A 265 -11.19 -12.29 14.45
N GLU A 266 -11.32 -11.31 13.57
CA GLU A 266 -12.60 -10.62 13.33
C GLU A 266 -13.63 -11.47 12.58
N ILE A 267 -13.22 -12.49 11.81
CA ILE A 267 -14.16 -13.34 11.06
C ILE A 267 -14.46 -14.66 11.75
N PHE A 268 -13.44 -15.28 12.42
CA PHE A 268 -13.61 -16.63 12.98
C PHE A 268 -13.82 -16.66 14.48
N PHE A 269 -13.52 -15.55 15.20
CA PHE A 269 -13.58 -15.50 16.66
C PHE A 269 -14.41 -14.33 17.21
N SER A 270 -15.17 -13.63 16.35
CA SER A 270 -16.10 -12.55 16.76
C SER A 270 -17.52 -13.07 17.05
#